data_986564ffba1a01751424918eae362a0f
#
_entry.id   986564ffba1a01751424918eae362a0f
#
_cell.length_a   1.000
_cell.length_b   1.000
_cell.length_c   1.000
_cell.angle_alpha   90.00
_cell.angle_beta   90.00
_cell.angle_gamma   90.00
#
_symmetry.space_group_name_H-M   'P 1'
#
loop_
_entity.id
_entity.type
_entity.pdbx_description
1 polymer ?
#
loop_
_entity_poly.entity_id
_entity_poly.type
_entity_poly.pdbx_seq_one_letter_code
_entity_poly.pdbx_strand_id
1 'polypeptide(L)'
;MVVAWLLHSDTPRAARPTHGTTVVAFGDSLVAGRGASDGQDFVTVLSQRTGIRIVNAGRSGDTTGRALARLQTDVLAYDPRIVIVLLGGNDFLRRVPVEQAFDNLGTIVERIRSRGSAVILVGVSVGLLSDPYAARYEALARRTASGLVPGILDGIIGHSSLMADAIHPNDRGYAIVADRVEPMLRELLDDE
;
A
#
# COMPACT_ATOMS: atom_id res chain seq x y z
N MET A 1 11.92 -39.07 -0.21
CA MET A 1 12.51 -37.89 0.43
C MET A 1 12.06 -36.67 -0.35
N VAL A 2 11.01 -35.96 0.11
CA VAL A 2 10.52 -34.73 -0.51
C VAL A 2 11.30 -33.61 0.13
N VAL A 3 12.18 -32.96 -0.63
CA VAL A 3 12.89 -31.77 -0.19
C VAL A 3 11.88 -30.62 -0.27
N ALA A 4 11.33 -30.23 0.89
CA ALA A 4 10.53 -29.03 1.02
C ALA A 4 11.46 -27.83 0.78
N TRP A 5 11.35 -27.22 -0.38
CA TRP A 5 11.87 -25.87 -0.66
C TRP A 5 11.08 -24.91 0.22
N LEU A 6 11.62 -24.58 1.38
CA LEU A 6 11.22 -23.40 2.14
C LEU A 6 11.60 -22.17 1.29
N LEU A 7 10.65 -21.71 0.50
CA LEU A 7 10.69 -20.37 -0.09
C LEU A 7 10.64 -19.39 1.09
N HIS A 8 11.80 -19.02 1.62
CA HIS A 8 11.92 -17.80 2.37
C HIS A 8 11.62 -16.68 1.39
N SER A 9 10.41 -16.17 1.43
CA SER A 9 10.07 -14.95 0.70
C SER A 9 10.97 -13.85 1.25
N ASP A 10 11.92 -13.41 0.46
CA ASP A 10 12.90 -12.35 0.77
C ASP A 10 12.21 -10.96 0.79
N THR A 11 10.90 -10.98 1.03
CA THR A 11 10.04 -9.79 1.05
C THR A 11 10.41 -8.94 2.27
N PRO A 12 10.72 -7.65 2.09
CA PRO A 12 11.04 -6.77 3.20
C PRO A 12 9.93 -6.72 4.24
N ARG A 13 10.29 -6.94 5.51
CA ARG A 13 9.40 -6.80 6.65
C ARG A 13 9.47 -5.39 7.22
N ALA A 14 8.34 -4.90 7.73
CA ALA A 14 8.28 -3.59 8.37
C ALA A 14 9.01 -3.63 9.72
N ALA A 15 9.81 -2.60 9.99
CA ALA A 15 10.25 -2.36 11.36
C ALA A 15 9.06 -1.93 12.22
N ARG A 16 9.05 -2.37 13.48
CA ARG A 16 7.97 -2.14 14.41
C ARG A 16 7.70 -0.67 14.67
N PRO A 17 6.45 -0.27 14.93
CA PRO A 17 6.15 1.09 15.35
C PRO A 17 6.67 1.32 16.77
N THR A 18 7.16 2.53 17.01
CA THR A 18 7.62 2.96 18.34
C THR A 18 6.75 4.05 18.93
N HIS A 19 5.77 4.53 18.16
CA HIS A 19 4.91 5.65 18.52
C HIS A 19 3.54 5.54 17.80
N GLY A 20 2.58 6.34 18.27
CA GLY A 20 1.26 6.49 17.63
C GLY A 20 0.23 5.43 18.06
N THR A 21 -1.04 5.70 17.76
CA THR A 21 -2.17 4.84 18.13
C THR A 21 -3.09 4.52 16.96
N THR A 22 -2.95 5.24 15.84
CA THR A 22 -3.88 5.20 14.72
C THR A 22 -3.30 4.42 13.54
N VAL A 23 -4.14 3.67 12.84
CA VAL A 23 -3.80 3.08 11.54
C VAL A 23 -4.36 3.97 10.43
N VAL A 24 -3.53 4.34 9.46
CA VAL A 24 -3.93 5.18 8.32
C VAL A 24 -3.63 4.45 7.01
N ALA A 25 -4.59 4.38 6.10
CA ALA A 25 -4.37 3.97 4.72
C ALA A 25 -4.26 5.24 3.85
N PHE A 26 -3.11 5.44 3.22
CA PHE A 26 -2.75 6.63 2.46
C PHE A 26 -2.46 6.29 1.02
N GLY A 27 -3.15 6.95 0.08
CA GLY A 27 -2.95 6.65 -1.32
C GLY A 27 -3.91 7.35 -2.27
N ASP A 28 -4.11 6.74 -3.42
CA ASP A 28 -4.90 7.27 -4.51
C ASP A 28 -6.35 6.72 -4.55
N SER A 29 -6.89 6.48 -5.75
CA SER A 29 -8.24 5.96 -5.95
C SER A 29 -8.42 4.52 -5.44
N LEU A 30 -7.36 3.73 -5.38
CA LEU A 30 -7.43 2.37 -4.84
C LEU A 30 -7.68 2.40 -3.33
N VAL A 31 -7.00 3.29 -2.61
CA VAL A 31 -7.24 3.52 -1.18
C VAL A 31 -8.60 4.15 -0.95
N ALA A 32 -9.01 5.10 -1.81
CA ALA A 32 -10.33 5.73 -1.74
C ALA A 32 -11.49 4.75 -2.03
N GLY A 33 -11.19 3.52 -2.47
CA GLY A 33 -12.19 2.48 -2.73
C GLY A 33 -12.98 2.68 -4.03
N ARG A 34 -12.42 3.38 -5.03
CA ARG A 34 -13.13 3.59 -6.29
C ARG A 34 -13.43 2.26 -6.98
N GLY A 35 -14.69 2.05 -7.35
CA GLY A 35 -15.16 0.81 -7.99
C GLY A 35 -15.78 -0.19 -7.02
N ALA A 36 -15.60 -0.02 -5.72
CA ALA A 36 -16.25 -0.81 -4.70
C ALA A 36 -17.66 -0.25 -4.36
N SER A 37 -18.53 -1.15 -3.95
CA SER A 37 -19.77 -0.79 -3.26
C SER A 37 -19.47 -0.28 -1.84
N ASP A 38 -20.42 0.39 -1.22
CA ASP A 38 -20.28 0.93 0.13
C ASP A 38 -19.81 -0.16 1.13
N GLY A 39 -18.70 0.10 1.79
CA GLY A 39 -18.13 -0.82 2.79
C GLY A 39 -17.37 -2.03 2.22
N GLN A 40 -17.18 -2.13 0.91
CA GLN A 40 -16.50 -3.23 0.24
C GLN A 40 -15.10 -2.84 -0.29
N ASP A 41 -14.64 -1.62 -0.05
CA ASP A 41 -13.26 -1.24 -0.31
C ASP A 41 -12.30 -1.95 0.65
N PHE A 42 -11.03 -2.14 0.23
CA PHE A 42 -10.10 -2.94 1.01
C PHE A 42 -9.77 -2.35 2.38
N VAL A 43 -9.83 -1.03 2.55
CA VAL A 43 -9.57 -0.36 3.83
C VAL A 43 -10.67 -0.67 4.83
N THR A 44 -11.93 -0.59 4.37
CA THR A 44 -13.10 -0.95 5.19
C THR A 44 -13.10 -2.45 5.51
N VAL A 45 -12.80 -3.30 4.52
CA VAL A 45 -12.69 -4.76 4.72
C VAL A 45 -11.60 -5.11 5.75
N LEU A 46 -10.41 -4.50 5.65
CA LEU A 46 -9.33 -4.68 6.65
C LEU A 46 -9.77 -4.22 8.04
N SER A 47 -10.43 -3.06 8.13
CA SER A 47 -10.94 -2.53 9.39
C SER A 47 -11.92 -3.49 10.07
N GLN A 48 -12.85 -4.05 9.29
CA GLN A 48 -13.83 -5.04 9.77
C GLN A 48 -13.17 -6.35 10.24
N ARG A 49 -12.22 -6.87 9.47
CA ARG A 49 -11.54 -8.15 9.75
C ARG A 49 -10.58 -8.08 10.94
N THR A 50 -9.91 -6.95 11.10
CA THR A 50 -8.96 -6.75 12.20
C THR A 50 -9.60 -6.20 13.47
N GLY A 51 -10.81 -5.67 13.38
CA GLY A 51 -11.46 -4.96 14.49
C GLY A 51 -10.83 -3.59 14.79
N ILE A 52 -9.87 -3.14 14.00
CA ILE A 52 -9.16 -1.87 14.19
C ILE A 52 -9.72 -0.82 13.23
N ARG A 53 -10.01 0.36 13.77
CA ARG A 53 -10.39 1.49 12.92
C ARG A 53 -9.21 1.95 12.08
N ILE A 54 -9.36 1.93 10.76
CA ILE A 54 -8.37 2.44 9.81
C ILE A 54 -8.89 3.76 9.21
N VAL A 55 -8.11 4.83 9.33
CA VAL A 55 -8.43 6.11 8.69
C VAL A 55 -8.13 5.97 7.19
N ASN A 56 -9.16 6.16 6.36
CA ASN A 56 -8.98 6.17 4.92
C ASN A 56 -8.58 7.59 4.46
N ALA A 57 -7.32 7.74 4.08
CA ALA A 57 -6.73 8.96 3.52
C ALA A 57 -6.46 8.82 2.01
N GLY A 58 -7.29 8.05 1.31
CA GLY A 58 -7.26 7.92 -0.15
C GLY A 58 -7.82 9.14 -0.88
N ARG A 59 -7.18 9.54 -1.97
CA ARG A 59 -7.67 10.63 -2.83
C ARG A 59 -7.50 10.25 -4.30
N SER A 60 -8.62 10.09 -5.01
CA SER A 60 -8.62 9.70 -6.42
C SER A 60 -7.75 10.62 -7.29
N GLY A 61 -6.89 10.00 -8.11
CA GLY A 61 -6.02 10.71 -9.05
C GLY A 61 -4.74 11.27 -8.44
N ASP A 62 -4.45 11.00 -7.16
CA ASP A 62 -3.19 11.44 -6.55
C ASP A 62 -1.99 10.75 -7.18
N THR A 63 -1.01 11.57 -7.52
CA THR A 63 0.37 11.15 -7.76
C THR A 63 1.16 11.22 -6.45
N THR A 64 2.35 10.65 -6.43
CA THR A 64 3.27 10.75 -5.28
C THR A 64 3.53 12.20 -4.87
N GLY A 65 3.68 13.12 -5.84
CA GLY A 65 3.87 14.55 -5.57
C GLY A 65 2.66 15.21 -4.91
N ARG A 66 1.44 14.87 -5.36
CA ARG A 66 0.19 15.40 -4.74
C ARG A 66 -0.01 14.83 -3.34
N ALA A 67 0.24 13.54 -3.17
CA ALA A 67 0.19 12.89 -1.88
C ALA A 67 1.20 13.50 -0.89
N LEU A 68 2.44 13.74 -1.32
CA LEU A 68 3.46 14.39 -0.50
C LEU A 68 3.03 15.75 0.03
N ALA A 69 2.34 16.54 -0.81
CA ALA A 69 1.86 17.88 -0.42
C ALA A 69 0.84 17.87 0.73
N ARG A 70 0.06 16.77 0.86
CA ARG A 70 -0.96 16.63 1.92
C ARG A 70 -0.58 15.66 3.05
N LEU A 71 0.63 15.11 3.03
CA LEU A 71 1.08 14.13 4.03
C LEU A 71 0.93 14.63 5.47
N GLN A 72 1.26 15.91 5.73
CA GLN A 72 1.20 16.48 7.08
C GLN A 72 -0.22 16.51 7.62
N THR A 73 -1.18 16.96 6.81
CA THR A 73 -2.58 17.14 7.24
C THR A 73 -3.38 15.84 7.24
N ASP A 74 -3.16 15.00 6.25
CA ASP A 74 -4.01 13.84 6.00
C ASP A 74 -3.46 12.54 6.62
N VAL A 75 -2.22 12.56 7.09
CA VAL A 75 -1.57 11.39 7.71
C VAL A 75 -0.92 11.73 9.06
N LEU A 76 0.08 12.61 9.05
CA LEU A 76 0.91 12.84 10.26
C LEU A 76 0.14 13.54 11.40
N ALA A 77 -0.91 14.28 11.08
CA ALA A 77 -1.79 14.89 12.09
C ALA A 77 -2.61 13.85 12.90
N TYR A 78 -2.73 12.62 12.43
CA TYR A 78 -3.42 11.54 13.15
C TYR A 78 -2.52 10.77 14.11
N ASP A 79 -1.25 11.15 14.26
CA ASP A 79 -0.26 10.43 15.07
C ASP A 79 -0.24 8.92 14.77
N PRO A 80 0.08 8.53 13.50
CA PRO A 80 -0.12 7.16 13.06
C PRO A 80 0.90 6.21 13.69
N ARG A 81 0.41 5.07 14.20
CA ARG A 81 1.23 3.90 14.57
C ARG A 81 1.67 3.12 13.33
N ILE A 82 0.72 2.90 12.40
CA ILE A 82 0.96 2.16 11.15
C ILE A 82 0.37 2.97 9.99
N VAL A 83 1.13 3.08 8.90
CA VAL A 83 0.64 3.69 7.65
C VAL A 83 0.78 2.69 6.50
N ILE A 84 -0.34 2.37 5.86
CA ILE A 84 -0.40 1.60 4.61
C ILE A 84 -0.28 2.62 3.48
N VAL A 85 0.78 2.55 2.66
CA VAL A 85 1.05 3.51 1.58
C VAL A 85 0.89 2.82 0.23
N LEU A 86 -0.11 3.22 -0.55
CA LEU A 86 -0.40 2.71 -1.90
C LEU A 86 -0.43 3.88 -2.88
N LEU A 87 0.68 4.13 -3.57
CA LEU A 87 0.90 5.24 -4.49
C LEU A 87 1.86 4.82 -5.61
N GLY A 88 1.81 5.49 -6.74
CA GLY A 88 2.69 5.29 -7.90
C GLY A 88 1.94 4.94 -9.19
N GLY A 89 0.75 4.35 -9.11
CA GLY A 89 -0.04 4.00 -10.28
C GLY A 89 -0.40 5.21 -11.14
N ASN A 90 -0.80 6.33 -10.52
CA ASN A 90 -1.10 7.57 -11.25
C ASN A 90 0.16 8.26 -11.80
N ASP A 91 1.32 8.09 -11.16
CA ASP A 91 2.58 8.60 -11.69
C ASP A 91 2.90 7.90 -13.01
N PHE A 92 2.77 6.56 -13.07
CA PHE A 92 2.91 5.80 -14.30
C PHE A 92 1.93 6.24 -15.39
N LEU A 93 0.63 6.30 -15.07
CA LEU A 93 -0.41 6.70 -16.03
C LEU A 93 -0.21 8.12 -16.59
N ARG A 94 0.36 9.02 -15.79
CA ARG A 94 0.66 10.40 -16.17
C ARG A 94 2.07 10.61 -16.70
N ARG A 95 2.85 9.53 -16.85
CA ARG A 95 4.23 9.57 -17.34
C ARG A 95 5.13 10.49 -16.53
N VAL A 96 4.93 10.54 -15.21
CA VAL A 96 5.87 11.19 -14.29
C VAL A 96 7.19 10.41 -14.35
N PRO A 97 8.34 11.08 -14.43
CA PRO A 97 9.63 10.38 -14.40
C PRO A 97 9.73 9.46 -13.19
N VAL A 98 10.18 8.22 -13.42
CA VAL A 98 10.21 7.16 -12.39
C VAL A 98 11.04 7.60 -11.18
N GLU A 99 12.18 8.24 -11.42
CA GLU A 99 13.04 8.80 -10.38
C GLU A 99 12.26 9.78 -9.51
N GLN A 100 11.57 10.74 -10.12
CA GLN A 100 10.78 11.74 -9.38
C GLN A 100 9.65 11.09 -8.56
N ALA A 101 8.97 10.08 -9.11
CA ALA A 101 7.93 9.36 -8.39
C ALA A 101 8.50 8.66 -7.15
N PHE A 102 9.65 7.99 -7.28
CA PHE A 102 10.28 7.28 -6.16
C PHE A 102 11.01 8.19 -5.18
N ASP A 103 11.50 9.35 -5.59
CA ASP A 103 12.02 10.39 -4.68
C ASP A 103 10.90 10.95 -3.79
N ASN A 104 9.74 11.26 -4.39
CA ASN A 104 8.56 11.69 -3.63
C ASN A 104 8.09 10.60 -2.66
N LEU A 105 7.98 9.36 -3.15
CA LEU A 105 7.55 8.22 -2.34
C LEU A 105 8.54 7.94 -1.20
N GLY A 106 9.85 8.03 -1.47
CA GLY A 106 10.91 7.95 -0.47
C GLY A 106 10.73 9.00 0.62
N THR A 107 10.52 10.25 0.22
CA THR A 107 10.28 11.36 1.16
C THR A 107 9.04 11.12 2.03
N ILE A 108 7.95 10.60 1.44
CA ILE A 108 6.73 10.24 2.17
C ILE A 108 7.06 9.19 3.24
N VAL A 109 7.67 8.08 2.85
CA VAL A 109 7.99 6.97 3.74
C VAL A 109 8.95 7.41 4.86
N GLU A 110 10.00 8.14 4.52
CA GLU A 110 11.00 8.63 5.49
C GLU A 110 10.37 9.59 6.52
N ARG A 111 9.47 10.49 6.10
CA ARG A 111 8.76 11.37 7.02
C ARG A 111 7.82 10.62 7.96
N ILE A 112 7.14 9.57 7.47
CA ILE A 112 6.30 8.71 8.31
C ILE A 112 7.20 7.96 9.30
N ARG A 113 8.27 7.32 8.83
CA ARG A 113 9.21 6.56 9.66
C ARG A 113 9.89 7.42 10.72
N SER A 114 10.25 8.66 10.41
CA SER A 114 10.88 9.59 11.36
C SER A 114 9.97 9.95 12.55
N ARG A 115 8.68 9.67 12.46
CA ARG A 115 7.70 9.81 13.55
C ARG A 115 7.53 8.52 14.37
N GLY A 116 8.32 7.47 14.11
CA GLY A 116 8.21 6.20 14.81
C GLY A 116 7.10 5.27 14.28
N SER A 117 6.39 5.67 13.23
CA SER A 117 5.35 4.84 12.62
C SER A 117 5.95 3.67 11.84
N ALA A 118 5.29 2.50 11.83
CA ALA A 118 5.57 1.46 10.85
C ALA A 118 4.96 1.81 9.48
N VAL A 119 5.60 1.38 8.40
CA VAL A 119 5.09 1.55 7.04
C VAL A 119 4.91 0.20 6.37
N ILE A 120 3.73 -0.02 5.81
CA ILE A 120 3.43 -1.07 4.84
C ILE A 120 3.38 -0.41 3.47
N LEU A 121 4.42 -0.60 2.68
CA LEU A 121 4.47 -0.12 1.30
C LEU A 121 3.75 -1.13 0.41
N VAL A 122 2.78 -0.66 -0.37
CA VAL A 122 1.99 -1.50 -1.27
C VAL A 122 2.36 -1.15 -2.71
N GLY A 123 3.01 -2.09 -3.38
CA GLY A 123 3.54 -1.92 -4.73
C GLY A 123 2.48 -2.19 -5.81
N VAL A 124 2.47 -1.34 -6.83
CA VAL A 124 1.65 -1.52 -8.04
C VAL A 124 2.56 -1.97 -9.17
N SER A 125 2.24 -3.10 -9.81
CA SER A 125 2.91 -3.55 -11.03
C SER A 125 2.43 -2.76 -12.24
N VAL A 126 3.36 -2.27 -13.06
CA VAL A 126 3.07 -1.37 -14.19
C VAL A 126 3.53 -1.90 -15.54
N GLY A 127 4.08 -3.10 -15.60
CA GLY A 127 4.62 -3.67 -16.84
C GLY A 127 4.32 -5.15 -17.03
N LEU A 128 4.11 -5.56 -18.27
CA LEU A 128 3.86 -6.98 -18.64
C LEU A 128 5.14 -7.80 -18.83
N LEU A 129 6.23 -7.17 -19.31
CA LEU A 129 7.49 -7.84 -19.64
C LEU A 129 8.67 -7.35 -18.80
N SER A 130 8.62 -6.12 -18.32
CA SER A 130 9.57 -5.56 -17.36
C SER A 130 8.82 -4.55 -16.49
N ASP A 131 8.94 -4.68 -15.18
CA ASP A 131 8.35 -3.76 -14.23
C ASP A 131 9.44 -2.89 -13.60
N PRO A 132 9.64 -1.65 -14.09
CA PRO A 132 10.65 -0.76 -13.53
C PRO A 132 10.31 -0.29 -12.11
N TYR A 133 9.07 -0.51 -11.67
CA TYR A 133 8.59 -0.11 -10.33
C TYR A 133 8.89 -1.17 -9.27
N ALA A 134 8.79 -2.47 -9.60
CA ALA A 134 8.95 -3.56 -8.64
C ALA A 134 10.30 -3.49 -7.90
N ALA A 135 11.41 -3.43 -8.64
CA ALA A 135 12.75 -3.34 -8.04
C ALA A 135 12.94 -2.06 -7.20
N ARG A 136 12.27 -0.96 -7.57
CA ARG A 136 12.34 0.31 -6.83
C ARG A 136 11.53 0.27 -5.55
N TYR A 137 10.35 -0.36 -5.54
CA TYR A 137 9.59 -0.61 -4.30
C TYR A 137 10.41 -1.47 -3.34
N GLU A 138 11.05 -2.54 -3.82
CA GLU A 138 11.92 -3.38 -2.98
C GLU A 138 13.10 -2.59 -2.40
N ALA A 139 13.80 -1.83 -3.24
CA ALA A 139 14.92 -1.02 -2.80
C ALA A 139 14.51 0.02 -1.75
N LEU A 140 13.35 0.67 -1.97
CA LEU A 140 12.78 1.63 -1.03
C LEU A 140 12.41 0.96 0.29
N ALA A 141 11.69 -0.16 0.25
CA ALA A 141 11.27 -0.88 1.44
C ALA A 141 12.48 -1.33 2.28
N ARG A 142 13.51 -1.90 1.64
CA ARG A 142 14.77 -2.30 2.32
C ARG A 142 15.47 -1.10 2.96
N ARG A 143 15.65 0.01 2.22
CA ARG A 143 16.32 1.22 2.69
C ARG A 143 15.63 1.86 3.88
N THR A 144 14.31 1.82 3.92
CA THR A 144 13.49 2.48 4.95
C THR A 144 13.02 1.55 6.05
N ALA A 145 13.41 0.28 6.03
CA ALA A 145 12.91 -0.77 6.91
C ALA A 145 11.37 -0.81 6.93
N SER A 146 10.74 -0.67 5.76
CA SER A 146 9.30 -0.78 5.55
C SER A 146 8.94 -2.18 5.10
N GLY A 147 7.76 -2.66 5.46
CA GLY A 147 7.19 -3.86 4.86
C GLY A 147 6.81 -3.61 3.40
N LEU A 148 6.82 -4.65 2.58
CA LEU A 148 6.40 -4.56 1.18
C LEU A 148 5.35 -5.62 0.86
N VAL A 149 4.22 -5.17 0.35
CA VAL A 149 3.23 -6.02 -0.34
C VAL A 149 3.39 -5.75 -1.84
N PRO A 150 4.08 -6.62 -2.59
CA PRO A 150 4.34 -6.39 -4.01
C PRO A 150 3.10 -6.71 -4.85
N GLY A 151 3.02 -6.14 -6.06
CA GLY A 151 2.08 -6.55 -7.11
C GLY A 151 0.62 -6.61 -6.69
N ILE A 152 0.14 -5.57 -6.00
CA ILE A 152 -1.17 -5.60 -5.33
C ILE A 152 -2.34 -5.91 -6.26
N LEU A 153 -2.22 -5.59 -7.54
CA LEU A 153 -3.24 -5.83 -8.57
C LEU A 153 -2.91 -7.02 -9.49
N ASP A 154 -1.86 -7.80 -9.21
CA ASP A 154 -1.49 -8.96 -10.03
C ASP A 154 -2.61 -10.00 -10.02
N GLY A 155 -2.99 -10.50 -11.20
CA GLY A 155 -4.12 -11.43 -11.36
C GLY A 155 -5.50 -10.81 -11.07
N ILE A 156 -5.60 -9.49 -10.85
CA ILE A 156 -6.87 -8.75 -10.74
C ILE A 156 -7.10 -7.97 -12.04
N ILE A 157 -6.12 -7.14 -12.44
CA ILE A 157 -6.20 -6.40 -13.71
C ILE A 157 -6.36 -7.37 -14.88
N GLY A 158 -7.27 -7.03 -15.80
CA GLY A 158 -7.59 -7.85 -16.96
C GLY A 158 -8.65 -8.93 -16.73
N HIS A 159 -9.04 -9.19 -15.48
CA HIS A 159 -10.13 -10.12 -15.16
C HIS A 159 -11.44 -9.37 -14.91
N SER A 160 -12.33 -9.34 -15.89
CA SER A 160 -13.59 -8.58 -15.83
C SER A 160 -14.48 -8.91 -14.62
N SER A 161 -14.39 -10.13 -14.09
CA SER A 161 -15.11 -10.55 -12.87
C SER A 161 -14.58 -9.93 -11.58
N LEU A 162 -13.39 -9.29 -11.61
CA LEU A 162 -12.71 -8.67 -10.48
C LEU A 162 -12.59 -7.15 -10.62
N MET A 163 -13.00 -6.58 -11.76
CA MET A 163 -12.84 -5.17 -12.10
C MET A 163 -14.20 -4.47 -12.22
N ALA A 164 -14.27 -3.23 -11.75
CA ALA A 164 -15.38 -2.33 -11.95
C ALA A 164 -15.21 -1.51 -13.24
N ASP A 165 -13.98 -1.17 -13.58
CA ASP A 165 -13.58 -0.52 -14.83
C ASP A 165 -12.18 -1.00 -15.27
N ALA A 166 -11.52 -0.31 -16.19
CA ALA A 166 -10.23 -0.73 -16.73
C ALA A 166 -9.06 -0.76 -15.71
N ILE A 167 -9.18 0.00 -14.61
CA ILE A 167 -8.09 0.21 -13.65
C ILE A 167 -8.50 0.06 -12.19
N HIS A 168 -9.80 -0.03 -11.88
CA HIS A 168 -10.28 -0.14 -10.50
C HIS A 168 -10.92 -1.51 -10.25
N PRO A 169 -10.54 -2.20 -9.18
CA PRO A 169 -11.20 -3.43 -8.75
C PRO A 169 -12.67 -3.18 -8.38
N ASN A 170 -13.50 -4.21 -8.51
CA ASN A 170 -14.82 -4.28 -7.88
C ASN A 170 -14.70 -4.88 -6.46
N ASP A 171 -15.84 -5.13 -5.78
CA ASP A 171 -15.87 -5.69 -4.43
C ASP A 171 -15.02 -6.96 -4.27
N ARG A 172 -15.10 -7.87 -5.26
CA ARG A 172 -14.34 -9.13 -5.25
C ARG A 172 -12.85 -8.89 -5.43
N GLY A 173 -12.48 -7.96 -6.30
CA GLY A 173 -11.08 -7.55 -6.50
C GLY A 173 -10.51 -6.89 -5.25
N TYR A 174 -11.28 -6.03 -4.58
CA TYR A 174 -10.85 -5.40 -3.32
C TYR A 174 -10.74 -6.38 -2.16
N ALA A 175 -11.57 -7.43 -2.12
CA ALA A 175 -11.40 -8.51 -1.14
C ALA A 175 -10.02 -9.19 -1.30
N ILE A 176 -9.56 -9.45 -2.53
CA ILE A 176 -8.22 -10.00 -2.81
C ILE A 176 -7.12 -9.00 -2.40
N VAL A 177 -7.32 -7.70 -2.64
CA VAL A 177 -6.39 -6.65 -2.17
C VAL A 177 -6.27 -6.70 -0.63
N ALA A 178 -7.39 -6.80 0.07
CA ALA A 178 -7.40 -6.95 1.52
C ALA A 178 -6.66 -8.21 1.97
N ASP A 179 -6.91 -9.38 1.33
CA ASP A 179 -6.24 -10.65 1.63
C ASP A 179 -4.71 -10.54 1.54
N ARG A 180 -4.20 -9.70 0.62
CA ARG A 180 -2.76 -9.50 0.42
C ARG A 180 -2.12 -8.59 1.47
N VAL A 181 -2.85 -7.59 1.94
CA VAL A 181 -2.34 -6.61 2.93
C VAL A 181 -2.50 -7.11 4.37
N GLU A 182 -3.59 -7.85 4.64
CA GLU A 182 -3.97 -8.29 6.00
C GLU A 182 -2.86 -9.00 6.79
N PRO A 183 -2.10 -9.97 6.22
CA PRO A 183 -1.09 -10.69 6.99
C PRO A 183 -0.02 -9.76 7.59
N MET A 184 0.48 -8.81 6.80
CA MET A 184 1.49 -7.86 7.27
C MET A 184 0.91 -6.85 8.26
N LEU A 185 -0.34 -6.43 8.08
CA LEU A 185 -1.02 -5.57 9.03
C LEU A 185 -1.19 -6.27 10.38
N ARG A 186 -1.64 -7.53 10.39
CA ARG A 186 -1.77 -8.33 11.62
C ARG A 186 -0.42 -8.52 12.32
N GLU A 187 0.65 -8.85 11.58
CA GLU A 187 2.00 -8.97 12.16
C GLU A 187 2.42 -7.72 12.94
N LEU A 188 1.99 -6.51 12.50
CA LEU A 188 2.30 -5.26 13.19
C LEU A 188 1.32 -4.89 14.31
N LEU A 189 0.13 -5.50 14.33
CA LEU A 189 -0.89 -5.30 15.37
C LEU A 189 -0.72 -6.27 16.55
N ASP A 190 -0.34 -7.52 16.29
CA ASP A 190 -0.33 -8.62 17.28
C ASP A 190 0.83 -8.55 18.30
N ASP A 191 1.63 -7.50 18.26
CA ASP A 191 2.81 -7.32 19.09
C ASP A 191 2.57 -6.43 20.34
N GLU A 192 1.42 -6.58 20.98
CA GLU A 192 1.13 -6.03 22.32
C GLU A 192 1.35 -7.02 23.45
#